data_01616bd6ac14efa5d6721c56c591fd9e
#
_entry.id   01616bd6ac14efa5d6721c56c591fd9e
#
_cell.length_a   1.000
_cell.length_b   1.000
_cell.length_c   1.000
_cell.angle_alpha   90.00
_cell.angle_beta   90.00
_cell.angle_gamma   90.00
#
_symmetry.space_group_name_H-M   'P 1'
#
loop_
_entity.id
_entity.type
_entity.pdbx_description
1 polymer ?
#
loop_
_entity_poly.entity_id
_entity_poly.type
_entity_poly.pdbx_seq_one_letter_code
_entity_poly.pdbx_strand_id
1 'polypeptide(L)'
;YPLTKAIAEREVLAANSPTLRTVALRPHLIWGVGDPHLVPRVLARARAGRLRIVGDGTNKVDMVHVENAVDAHLLAESSFSVSQPSSLNSQPALPVAAGKAYFITTDEPVVLWDWINQLLTALGEPPVTRRLSLSAASAIGAICETLWRVLPVQSEPPMTRFIAAELAKDHWFNLAAARRDLGYSPRISMAAGTAELIASLRSSRSATAAPLSPS
;
A
#
# COMPACT_ATOMS: atom_id res chain seq x y z
N TYR A 1 -6.71 -7.46 -11.83
CA TYR A 1 -5.47 -7.19 -11.08
C TYR A 1 -5.20 -8.23 -9.98
N PRO A 2 -6.09 -8.50 -8.97
CA PRO A 2 -5.78 -9.49 -7.92
C PRO A 2 -5.46 -10.90 -8.46
N LEU A 3 -6.21 -11.36 -9.46
CA LEU A 3 -5.99 -12.67 -10.06
C LEU A 3 -4.61 -12.79 -10.73
N THR A 4 -4.18 -11.78 -11.49
CA THR A 4 -2.86 -11.80 -12.15
C THR A 4 -1.72 -11.77 -11.14
N LYS A 5 -1.87 -11.02 -10.03
CA LYS A 5 -0.88 -11.02 -8.94
C LYS A 5 -0.80 -12.36 -8.21
N ALA A 6 -1.94 -13.01 -7.97
CA ALA A 6 -1.99 -14.33 -7.34
C ALA A 6 -1.38 -15.44 -8.23
N ILE A 7 -1.54 -15.32 -9.56
CA ILE A 7 -0.88 -16.24 -10.52
C ILE A 7 0.62 -16.01 -10.50
N ALA A 8 1.09 -14.77 -10.65
CA ALA A 8 2.50 -14.43 -10.64
C ALA A 8 3.20 -14.88 -9.35
N GLU A 9 2.57 -14.67 -8.20
CA GLU A 9 3.10 -15.15 -6.92
C GLU A 9 3.25 -16.66 -6.89
N ARG A 10 2.24 -17.42 -7.33
CA ARG A 10 2.33 -18.89 -7.42
C ARG A 10 3.48 -19.35 -8.30
N GLU A 11 3.64 -18.74 -9.47
CA GLU A 11 4.72 -19.08 -10.41
C GLU A 11 6.09 -18.78 -9.80
N VAL A 12 6.27 -17.62 -9.16
CA VAL A 12 7.51 -17.24 -8.49
C VAL A 12 7.85 -18.23 -7.36
N LEU A 13 6.88 -18.55 -6.50
CA LEU A 13 7.11 -19.48 -5.40
C LEU A 13 7.34 -20.91 -5.88
N ALA A 14 6.68 -21.35 -6.96
CA ALA A 14 6.90 -22.67 -7.57
C ALA A 14 8.28 -22.80 -8.22
N ALA A 15 8.89 -21.69 -8.67
CA ALA A 15 10.24 -21.67 -9.22
C ALA A 15 11.35 -21.78 -8.14
N ASN A 16 10.98 -21.76 -6.85
CA ASN A 16 11.96 -21.87 -5.77
C ASN A 16 12.73 -23.19 -5.82
N SER A 17 14.05 -23.11 -5.82
CA SER A 17 14.94 -24.27 -5.90
C SER A 17 16.27 -23.99 -5.21
N PRO A 18 17.16 -24.97 -5.05
CA PRO A 18 18.50 -24.73 -4.52
C PRO A 18 19.33 -23.70 -5.32
N THR A 19 19.07 -23.61 -6.62
CA THR A 19 19.78 -22.70 -7.54
C THR A 19 19.06 -21.38 -7.80
N LEU A 20 17.75 -21.30 -7.49
CA LEU A 20 16.93 -20.10 -7.62
C LEU A 20 16.07 -19.92 -6.38
N ARG A 21 16.52 -19.12 -5.44
CA ARG A 21 15.76 -18.82 -4.23
C ARG A 21 14.77 -17.70 -4.47
N THR A 22 13.52 -17.91 -4.11
CA THR A 22 12.45 -16.94 -4.32
C THR A 22 11.72 -16.63 -3.02
N VAL A 23 11.21 -15.42 -2.92
CA VAL A 23 10.33 -14.96 -1.85
C VAL A 23 9.30 -14.00 -2.44
N ALA A 24 8.09 -14.00 -1.93
CA ALA A 24 7.07 -13.04 -2.29
C ALA A 24 6.80 -12.09 -1.12
N LEU A 25 7.02 -10.81 -1.32
CA LEU A 25 6.60 -9.78 -0.38
C LEU A 25 5.27 -9.18 -0.84
N ARG A 26 4.34 -9.00 0.09
CA ARG A 26 3.01 -8.45 -0.11
C ARG A 26 2.86 -7.13 0.65
N PRO A 27 3.55 -6.04 0.21
CA PRO A 27 3.36 -4.74 0.82
C PRO A 27 1.94 -4.25 0.55
N HIS A 28 1.27 -3.75 1.60
CA HIS A 28 -0.11 -3.28 1.47
C HIS A 28 -0.17 -1.75 1.54
N LEU A 29 -0.78 -1.14 0.51
CA LEU A 29 -0.97 0.31 0.40
C LEU A 29 0.31 1.08 0.77
N ILE A 30 1.33 1.00 -0.09
CA ILE A 30 2.58 1.73 0.09
C ILE A 30 2.29 3.23 -0.01
N TRP A 31 2.77 3.99 0.97
CA TRP A 31 2.63 5.44 1.03
C TRP A 31 3.88 6.08 1.65
N GLY A 32 3.99 7.40 1.52
CA GLY A 32 5.10 8.17 2.09
C GLY A 32 5.44 9.40 1.26
N VAL A 33 6.57 10.03 1.55
CA VAL A 33 7.07 11.15 0.76
C VAL A 33 7.43 10.66 -0.64
N GLY A 34 6.99 11.40 -1.67
CA GLY A 34 7.21 11.02 -3.07
C GLY A 34 6.23 9.98 -3.62
N ASP A 35 5.20 9.58 -2.86
CA ASP A 35 4.14 8.69 -3.36
C ASP A 35 3.48 9.27 -4.63
N PRO A 36 3.57 8.58 -5.79
CA PRO A 36 2.97 9.08 -7.03
C PRO A 36 1.51 8.67 -7.22
N HIS A 37 0.94 7.85 -6.34
CA HIS A 37 -0.33 7.18 -6.60
C HIS A 37 -1.41 7.42 -5.55
N LEU A 38 -1.21 6.99 -4.29
CA LEU A 38 -2.27 6.97 -3.28
C LEU A 38 -2.62 8.39 -2.83
N VAL A 39 -1.65 9.10 -2.26
CA VAL A 39 -1.86 10.43 -1.68
C VAL A 39 -2.27 11.47 -2.72
N PRO A 40 -1.60 11.59 -3.89
CA PRO A 40 -2.03 12.53 -4.93
C PRO A 40 -3.45 12.27 -5.43
N ARG A 41 -3.86 11.02 -5.60
CA ARG A 41 -5.23 10.67 -6.02
C ARG A 41 -6.28 11.05 -4.97
N VAL A 42 -5.98 10.82 -3.69
CA VAL A 42 -6.86 11.22 -2.58
C VAL A 42 -7.02 12.74 -2.57
N LEU A 43 -5.92 13.50 -2.61
CA LEU A 43 -5.94 14.96 -2.62
C LEU A 43 -6.66 15.53 -3.84
N ALA A 44 -6.39 15.02 -5.03
CA ALA A 44 -7.04 15.46 -6.25
C ALA A 44 -8.57 15.25 -6.20
N ARG A 45 -9.01 14.08 -5.73
CA ARG A 45 -10.45 13.79 -5.59
C ARG A 45 -11.11 14.60 -4.49
N ALA A 46 -10.42 14.85 -3.38
CA ALA A 46 -10.93 15.70 -2.29
C ALA A 46 -11.13 17.14 -2.77
N ARG A 47 -10.12 17.74 -3.42
CA ARG A 47 -10.17 19.09 -3.99
C ARG A 47 -11.26 19.23 -5.05
N ALA A 48 -11.48 18.20 -5.85
CA ALA A 48 -12.56 18.18 -6.83
C ALA A 48 -13.95 17.94 -6.20
N GLY A 49 -14.07 17.79 -4.87
CA GLY A 49 -15.31 17.47 -4.18
C GLY A 49 -15.91 16.10 -4.54
N ARG A 50 -15.09 15.21 -5.10
CA ARG A 50 -15.51 13.88 -5.61
C ARG A 50 -15.23 12.72 -4.63
N LEU A 51 -14.48 12.97 -3.56
CA LEU A 51 -14.20 11.94 -2.56
C LEU A 51 -15.45 11.71 -1.67
N ARG A 52 -15.75 10.45 -1.42
CA ARG A 52 -16.88 10.01 -0.58
C ARG A 52 -16.41 8.92 0.35
N ILE A 53 -16.86 8.94 1.59
CA ILE A 53 -16.74 7.82 2.51
C ILE A 53 -17.59 6.68 1.96
N VAL A 54 -16.99 5.52 1.72
CA VAL A 54 -17.70 4.33 1.27
C VAL A 54 -18.02 3.46 2.48
N GLY A 55 -19.27 3.05 2.62
CA GLY A 55 -19.75 2.32 3.79
C GLY A 55 -19.99 3.23 5.00
N ASP A 56 -19.74 2.69 6.20
CA ASP A 56 -19.90 3.41 7.46
C ASP A 56 -18.69 4.25 7.85
N GLY A 57 -17.56 4.08 7.14
CA GLY A 57 -16.32 4.82 7.36
C GLY A 57 -15.52 4.39 8.59
N THR A 58 -15.81 3.23 9.16
CA THR A 58 -15.12 2.70 10.35
C THR A 58 -14.10 1.63 10.03
N ASN A 59 -13.96 1.30 8.75
CA ASN A 59 -13.08 0.24 8.29
C ASN A 59 -11.61 0.50 8.64
N LYS A 60 -10.99 -0.53 9.23
CA LYS A 60 -9.58 -0.53 9.59
C LYS A 60 -8.72 -1.06 8.46
N VAL A 61 -7.68 -0.32 8.14
CA VAL A 61 -6.78 -0.61 7.05
C VAL A 61 -5.35 -0.57 7.55
N ASP A 62 -4.61 -1.61 7.19
CA ASP A 62 -3.18 -1.63 7.38
C ASP A 62 -2.50 -1.01 6.16
N MET A 63 -1.44 -0.25 6.40
CA MET A 63 -0.66 0.39 5.34
C MET A 63 0.83 0.24 5.63
N VAL A 64 1.67 0.45 4.64
CA VAL A 64 3.12 0.39 4.83
C VAL A 64 3.78 1.70 4.38
N HIS A 65 4.58 2.30 5.26
CA HIS A 65 5.45 3.40 4.87
C HIS A 65 6.51 2.91 3.89
N VAL A 66 6.86 3.70 2.87
CA VAL A 66 7.81 3.30 1.82
C VAL A 66 9.15 2.83 2.38
N GLU A 67 9.68 3.49 3.40
CA GLU A 67 10.94 3.09 4.05
C GLU A 67 10.82 1.71 4.74
N ASN A 68 9.69 1.42 5.40
CA ASN A 68 9.44 0.10 5.97
C ASN A 68 9.33 -0.98 4.88
N ALA A 69 8.77 -0.63 3.71
CA ALA A 69 8.73 -1.54 2.57
C ALA A 69 10.14 -1.81 2.02
N VAL A 70 11.00 -0.79 1.93
CA VAL A 70 12.42 -0.94 1.55
C VAL A 70 13.14 -1.85 2.54
N ASP A 71 13.01 -1.58 3.84
CA ASP A 71 13.63 -2.41 4.89
C ASP A 71 13.21 -3.89 4.74
N ALA A 72 11.94 -4.17 4.45
CA ALA A 72 11.47 -5.54 4.23
C ALA A 72 12.13 -6.22 3.03
N HIS A 73 12.41 -5.49 1.94
CA HIS A 73 13.11 -6.03 0.78
C HIS A 73 14.57 -6.35 1.10
N LEU A 74 15.26 -5.46 1.81
CA LEU A 74 16.66 -5.68 2.23
C LEU A 74 16.77 -6.85 3.21
N LEU A 75 15.83 -6.99 4.14
CA LEU A 75 15.78 -8.13 5.07
C LEU A 75 15.51 -9.44 4.33
N ALA A 76 14.63 -9.44 3.35
CA ALA A 76 14.35 -10.61 2.53
C ALA A 76 15.60 -11.04 1.73
N GLU A 77 16.32 -10.11 1.11
CA GLU A 77 17.59 -10.37 0.44
C GLU A 77 18.63 -10.95 1.41
N SER A 78 18.81 -10.29 2.56
CA SER A 78 19.78 -10.70 3.58
C SER A 78 19.49 -12.12 4.10
N SER A 79 18.22 -12.50 4.18
CA SER A 79 17.81 -13.84 4.61
C SER A 79 18.35 -14.95 3.70
N PHE A 80 18.67 -14.66 2.44
CA PHE A 80 19.28 -15.61 1.52
C PHE A 80 20.79 -15.75 1.70
N SER A 81 21.46 -14.76 2.30
CA SER A 81 22.90 -14.74 2.49
C SER A 81 23.37 -15.50 3.74
N VAL A 82 22.50 -15.74 4.70
CA VAL A 82 22.83 -16.33 6.04
C VAL A 82 23.09 -17.84 6.00
N SER A 83 23.00 -18.51 4.86
CA SER A 83 23.19 -19.95 4.73
C SER A 83 24.66 -20.32 4.54
N GLN A 84 25.55 -20.01 5.51
CA GLN A 84 26.84 -20.67 5.63
C GLN A 84 26.69 -21.85 6.60
N PRO A 85 27.02 -23.08 6.19
CA PRO A 85 27.00 -24.22 7.11
C PRO A 85 28.07 -24.01 8.17
N SER A 86 27.69 -23.98 9.43
CA SER A 86 28.60 -23.87 10.57
C SER A 86 29.36 -25.17 10.87
N SER A 87 29.21 -26.22 10.04
CA SER A 87 29.98 -27.46 10.14
C SER A 87 30.14 -28.15 8.79
N LEU A 88 31.29 -28.78 8.57
CA LEU A 88 31.70 -29.49 7.36
C LEU A 88 30.80 -30.67 6.96
N ASN A 89 29.84 -31.07 7.78
CA ASN A 89 28.96 -32.24 7.57
C ASN A 89 27.45 -31.90 7.51
N SER A 90 27.07 -30.62 7.49
CA SER A 90 25.65 -30.24 7.42
C SER A 90 25.28 -29.93 5.97
N GLN A 91 24.21 -30.53 5.46
CA GLN A 91 23.60 -30.07 4.22
C GLN A 91 23.20 -28.59 4.38
N PRO A 92 23.45 -27.75 3.36
CA PRO A 92 23.05 -26.35 3.43
C PRO A 92 21.54 -26.27 3.66
N ALA A 93 21.13 -25.83 4.86
CA ALA A 93 19.73 -25.56 5.12
C ALA A 93 19.26 -24.47 4.16
N LEU A 94 18.11 -24.67 3.51
CA LEU A 94 17.48 -23.62 2.72
C LEU A 94 17.20 -22.41 3.62
N PRO A 95 17.42 -21.18 3.16
CA PRO A 95 17.06 -19.98 3.90
C PRO A 95 15.61 -20.05 4.35
N VAL A 96 15.35 -19.62 5.58
CA VAL A 96 14.02 -19.71 6.19
C VAL A 96 12.95 -19.03 5.37
N ALA A 97 13.31 -17.99 4.60
CA ALA A 97 12.39 -17.22 3.77
C ALA A 97 12.14 -17.81 2.36
N ALA A 98 12.98 -18.77 1.92
CA ALA A 98 12.88 -19.31 0.56
C ALA A 98 11.56 -20.03 0.31
N GLY A 99 10.90 -19.74 -0.80
CA GLY A 99 9.62 -20.32 -1.21
C GLY A 99 8.41 -19.84 -0.39
N LYS A 100 8.53 -18.75 0.37
CA LYS A 100 7.46 -18.21 1.22
C LYS A 100 6.95 -16.86 0.78
N ALA A 101 5.75 -16.49 1.25
CA ALA A 101 5.14 -15.18 1.07
C ALA A 101 4.90 -14.49 2.42
N TYR A 102 5.12 -13.16 2.45
CA TYR A 102 5.01 -12.37 3.66
C TYR A 102 4.20 -11.10 3.42
N PHE A 103 3.19 -10.85 4.26
CA PHE A 103 2.58 -9.52 4.34
C PHE A 103 3.55 -8.54 4.99
N ILE A 104 3.60 -7.32 4.45
CA ILE A 104 4.44 -6.22 4.90
C ILE A 104 3.58 -5.00 5.09
N THR A 105 3.44 -4.57 6.34
CA THR A 105 2.67 -3.39 6.75
C THR A 105 3.40 -2.66 7.86
N THR A 106 2.85 -1.52 8.31
CA THR A 106 3.37 -0.81 9.49
C THR A 106 2.93 -1.47 10.81
N ASP A 107 2.02 -2.48 10.76
CA ASP A 107 1.47 -3.17 11.95
C ASP A 107 0.71 -2.22 12.91
N GLU A 108 0.18 -1.14 12.37
CA GLU A 108 -0.61 -0.13 13.06
C GLU A 108 -1.88 0.14 12.23
N PRO A 109 -2.90 -0.77 12.26
CA PRO A 109 -4.13 -0.56 11.50
C PRO A 109 -4.84 0.73 11.92
N VAL A 110 -5.18 1.57 10.97
CA VAL A 110 -5.88 2.84 11.18
C VAL A 110 -7.29 2.80 10.59
N VAL A 111 -8.20 3.60 11.16
CA VAL A 111 -9.46 3.88 10.47
C VAL A 111 -9.15 4.74 9.24
N LEU A 112 -9.36 4.16 8.04
CA LEU A 112 -8.92 4.77 6.77
C LEU A 112 -9.42 6.21 6.60
N TRP A 113 -10.70 6.43 6.88
CA TRP A 113 -11.32 7.72 6.65
C TRP A 113 -10.91 8.77 7.67
N ASP A 114 -10.56 8.36 8.89
CA ASP A 114 -10.00 9.26 9.92
C ASP A 114 -8.60 9.71 9.51
N TRP A 115 -7.75 8.77 9.04
CA TRP A 115 -6.41 9.10 8.54
C TRP A 115 -6.46 10.03 7.32
N ILE A 116 -7.38 9.78 6.36
CA ILE A 116 -7.58 10.66 5.21
C ILE A 116 -8.01 12.05 5.67
N ASN A 117 -8.98 12.15 6.58
CA ASN A 117 -9.47 13.43 7.08
C ASN A 117 -8.41 14.20 7.90
N GLN A 118 -7.60 13.49 8.67
CA GLN A 118 -6.44 14.07 9.36
C GLN A 118 -5.47 14.71 8.36
N LEU A 119 -5.12 13.99 7.30
CA LEU A 119 -4.25 14.48 6.23
C LEU A 119 -4.85 15.72 5.54
N LEU A 120 -6.12 15.66 5.14
CA LEU A 120 -6.80 16.76 4.48
C LEU A 120 -6.83 18.02 5.37
N THR A 121 -7.26 17.87 6.62
CA THR A 121 -7.33 18.96 7.60
C THR A 121 -5.96 19.59 7.83
N ALA A 122 -4.92 18.77 7.98
CA ALA A 122 -3.54 19.26 8.15
C ALA A 122 -3.04 20.06 6.94
N LEU A 123 -3.55 19.76 5.75
CA LEU A 123 -3.21 20.49 4.51
C LEU A 123 -4.14 21.69 4.22
N GLY A 124 -5.10 22.00 5.13
CA GLY A 124 -6.07 23.08 4.95
C GLY A 124 -7.19 22.74 3.96
N GLU A 125 -7.38 21.46 3.64
CA GLU A 125 -8.47 21.00 2.79
C GLU A 125 -9.68 20.61 3.66
N PRO A 126 -10.93 20.77 3.17
CA PRO A 126 -12.10 20.36 3.93
C PRO A 126 -12.16 18.85 4.10
N PRO A 127 -12.59 18.34 5.28
CA PRO A 127 -12.74 16.92 5.51
C PRO A 127 -13.85 16.33 4.65
N VAL A 128 -13.73 15.03 4.36
CA VAL A 128 -14.76 14.27 3.64
C VAL A 128 -15.88 13.93 4.62
N THR A 129 -17.08 14.39 4.34
CA THR A 129 -18.29 14.14 5.18
C THR A 129 -19.37 13.39 4.42
N ARG A 130 -19.40 13.50 3.08
CA ARG A 130 -20.40 12.82 2.26
C ARG A 130 -20.15 11.33 2.18
N ARG A 131 -21.19 10.55 2.33
CA ARG A 131 -21.14 9.09 2.34
C ARG A 131 -21.78 8.47 1.11
N LEU A 132 -21.34 7.27 0.76
CA LEU A 132 -21.87 6.43 -0.29
C LEU A 132 -21.95 5.00 0.26
N SER A 133 -23.11 4.35 0.17
CA SER A 133 -23.22 2.95 0.63
C SER A 133 -22.32 2.03 -0.22
N LEU A 134 -21.84 0.94 0.38
CA LEU A 134 -21.05 -0.04 -0.34
C LEU A 134 -21.80 -0.64 -1.53
N SER A 135 -23.10 -0.86 -1.40
CA SER A 135 -23.94 -1.36 -2.49
C SER A 135 -24.01 -0.39 -3.66
N ALA A 136 -24.19 0.91 -3.38
CA ALA A 136 -24.21 1.94 -4.42
C ALA A 136 -22.81 2.11 -5.07
N ALA A 137 -21.74 2.12 -4.28
CA ALA A 137 -20.38 2.16 -4.81
C ALA A 137 -20.05 0.95 -5.69
N SER A 138 -20.48 -0.25 -5.27
CA SER A 138 -20.30 -1.49 -6.03
C SER A 138 -21.11 -1.49 -7.34
N ALA A 139 -22.33 -0.97 -7.32
CA ALA A 139 -23.16 -0.83 -8.53
C ALA A 139 -22.50 0.14 -9.54
N ILE A 140 -22.02 1.30 -9.06
CA ILE A 140 -21.26 2.25 -9.89
C ILE A 140 -20.01 1.57 -10.44
N GLY A 141 -19.29 0.82 -9.62
CA GLY A 141 -18.11 0.06 -10.03
C GLY A 141 -18.42 -0.93 -11.15
N ALA A 142 -19.51 -1.70 -11.03
CA ALA A 142 -19.93 -2.66 -12.05
C ALA A 142 -20.28 -1.97 -13.39
N ILE A 143 -20.95 -0.83 -13.33
CA ILE A 143 -21.27 -0.01 -14.52
C ILE A 143 -19.96 0.47 -15.17
N CYS A 144 -19.05 1.06 -14.39
CA CYS A 144 -17.75 1.51 -14.89
C CYS A 144 -16.95 0.36 -15.52
N GLU A 145 -16.84 -0.78 -14.86
CA GLU A 145 -16.13 -1.95 -15.36
C GLU A 145 -16.71 -2.44 -16.72
N THR A 146 -18.05 -2.42 -16.85
CA THR A 146 -18.72 -2.82 -18.08
C THR A 146 -18.48 -1.81 -19.21
N LEU A 147 -18.61 -0.52 -18.92
CA LEU A 147 -18.38 0.55 -19.91
C LEU A 147 -16.93 0.54 -20.40
N TRP A 148 -15.94 0.42 -19.49
CA TRP A 148 -14.52 0.37 -19.84
C TRP A 148 -14.12 -0.90 -20.61
N ARG A 149 -14.87 -1.98 -20.47
CA ARG A 149 -14.66 -3.20 -21.28
C ARG A 149 -15.19 -3.07 -22.69
N VAL A 150 -16.28 -2.32 -22.89
CA VAL A 150 -16.95 -2.18 -24.19
C VAL A 150 -16.40 -0.98 -24.99
N LEU A 151 -16.03 0.09 -24.30
CA LEU A 151 -15.50 1.30 -24.92
C LEU A 151 -13.97 1.23 -25.04
N PRO A 152 -13.36 1.75 -26.12
CA PRO A 152 -11.91 1.77 -26.31
C PRO A 152 -11.25 2.87 -25.45
N VAL A 153 -11.52 2.86 -24.12
CA VAL A 153 -10.98 3.85 -23.19
C VAL A 153 -9.66 3.31 -22.61
N GLN A 154 -8.58 4.06 -22.79
CA GLN A 154 -7.24 3.67 -22.29
C GLN A 154 -7.00 4.07 -20.82
N SER A 155 -7.85 4.90 -20.23
CA SER A 155 -7.73 5.29 -18.82
C SER A 155 -8.28 4.23 -17.87
N GLU A 156 -7.83 4.25 -16.61
CA GLU A 156 -8.44 3.42 -15.56
C GLU A 156 -9.87 3.86 -15.24
N PRO A 157 -10.80 2.93 -14.96
CA PRO A 157 -12.16 3.28 -14.54
C PRO A 157 -12.11 4.08 -13.23
N PRO A 158 -12.97 5.09 -13.07
CA PRO A 158 -12.97 5.96 -11.88
C PRO A 158 -13.38 5.21 -10.60
N MET A 159 -14.11 4.10 -10.74
CA MET A 159 -14.53 3.19 -9.66
C MET A 159 -14.59 1.77 -10.19
N THR A 160 -14.18 0.81 -9.36
CA THR A 160 -14.40 -0.63 -9.59
C THR A 160 -15.03 -1.25 -8.36
N ARG A 161 -15.63 -2.42 -8.51
CA ARG A 161 -16.14 -3.18 -7.35
C ARG A 161 -15.03 -3.50 -6.35
N PHE A 162 -13.82 -3.75 -6.85
CA PHE A 162 -12.64 -3.96 -6.02
C PHE A 162 -12.30 -2.71 -5.19
N ILE A 163 -12.20 -1.53 -5.82
CA ILE A 163 -11.94 -0.27 -5.12
C ILE A 163 -13.06 0.03 -4.11
N ALA A 164 -14.33 -0.22 -4.45
CA ALA A 164 -15.43 -0.03 -3.51
C ALA A 164 -15.29 -0.89 -2.26
N ALA A 165 -14.86 -2.15 -2.41
CA ALA A 165 -14.62 -3.05 -1.28
C ALA A 165 -13.41 -2.60 -0.45
N GLU A 166 -12.30 -2.21 -1.07
CA GLU A 166 -11.11 -1.68 -0.41
C GLU A 166 -11.41 -0.43 0.44
N LEU A 167 -12.29 0.43 -0.02
CA LEU A 167 -12.67 1.66 0.68
C LEU A 167 -13.69 1.46 1.82
N ALA A 168 -14.28 0.27 1.95
CA ALA A 168 -15.38 0.03 2.88
C ALA A 168 -15.17 -1.13 3.86
N LYS A 169 -14.23 -2.04 3.57
CA LYS A 169 -14.03 -3.24 4.40
C LYS A 169 -12.73 -3.15 5.17
N ASP A 170 -12.68 -3.88 6.28
CA ASP A 170 -11.45 -4.10 7.04
C ASP A 170 -10.47 -4.94 6.23
N HIS A 171 -9.21 -4.52 6.18
CA HIS A 171 -8.10 -5.30 5.65
C HIS A 171 -6.80 -4.96 6.38
N TRP A 172 -6.47 -5.82 7.31
CA TRP A 172 -5.22 -5.78 8.07
C TRP A 172 -4.64 -7.19 8.17
N PHE A 173 -3.35 -7.29 8.46
CA PHE A 173 -2.61 -8.53 8.25
C PHE A 173 -1.75 -8.88 9.46
N ASN A 174 -1.53 -10.19 9.65
CA ASN A 174 -0.65 -10.69 10.68
C ASN A 174 0.81 -10.74 10.16
N LEU A 175 1.71 -10.04 10.84
CA LEU A 175 3.13 -9.98 10.51
C LEU A 175 4.00 -11.00 11.22
N ALA A 176 3.43 -11.92 12.00
CA ALA A 176 4.21 -12.88 12.81
C ALA A 176 5.21 -13.69 11.98
N ALA A 177 4.86 -14.07 10.75
CA ALA A 177 5.77 -14.76 9.85
C ALA A 177 6.93 -13.88 9.38
N ALA A 178 6.66 -12.63 8.98
CA ALA A 178 7.70 -11.68 8.57
C ALA A 178 8.64 -11.36 9.73
N ARG A 179 8.11 -11.17 10.93
CA ARG A 179 8.91 -10.95 12.14
C ARG A 179 9.82 -12.13 12.46
N ARG A 180 9.27 -13.34 12.45
CA ARG A 180 10.02 -14.56 12.79
C ARG A 180 11.08 -14.92 11.74
N ASP A 181 10.74 -14.86 10.46
CA ASP A 181 11.55 -15.40 9.39
C ASP A 181 12.50 -14.36 8.77
N LEU A 182 12.11 -13.09 8.76
CA LEU A 182 12.90 -11.97 8.20
C LEU A 182 13.46 -11.04 9.28
N GLY A 183 13.01 -11.14 10.54
CA GLY A 183 13.34 -10.14 11.56
C GLY A 183 12.67 -8.78 11.30
N TYR A 184 11.62 -8.74 10.47
CA TYR A 184 10.96 -7.51 10.10
C TYR A 184 10.30 -6.82 11.29
N SER A 185 10.66 -5.56 11.51
CA SER A 185 10.03 -4.67 12.49
C SER A 185 9.88 -3.29 11.86
N PRO A 186 8.66 -2.79 11.69
CA PRO A 186 8.46 -1.46 11.10
C PRO A 186 9.18 -0.38 11.93
N ARG A 187 10.00 0.42 11.25
CA ARG A 187 10.82 1.48 11.86
C ARG A 187 10.08 2.81 11.90
N ILE A 188 9.29 3.08 10.87
CA ILE A 188 8.49 4.29 10.75
C ILE A 188 7.05 3.98 11.15
N SER A 189 6.56 4.61 12.22
CA SER A 189 5.16 4.49 12.66
C SER A 189 4.20 5.26 11.75
N MET A 190 2.91 4.95 11.82
CA MET A 190 1.87 5.71 11.10
C MET A 190 1.89 7.19 11.46
N ALA A 191 2.09 7.51 12.73
CA ALA A 191 2.14 8.90 13.20
C ALA A 191 3.36 9.65 12.65
N ALA A 192 4.58 9.05 12.75
CA ALA A 192 5.81 9.67 12.27
C ALA A 192 5.79 9.89 10.74
N GLY A 193 5.43 8.87 9.96
CA GLY A 193 5.35 8.97 8.52
C GLY A 193 4.27 9.96 8.05
N THR A 194 3.13 10.04 8.76
CA THR A 194 2.08 11.03 8.44
C THR A 194 2.57 12.45 8.69
N ALA A 195 3.31 12.71 9.77
CA ALA A 195 3.89 14.01 10.05
C ALA A 195 4.91 14.42 8.99
N GLU A 196 5.78 13.50 8.58
CA GLU A 196 6.77 13.70 7.52
C GLU A 196 6.09 14.03 6.18
N LEU A 197 5.09 13.24 5.79
CA LEU A 197 4.32 13.45 4.57
C LEU A 197 3.66 14.83 4.55
N ILE A 198 3.00 15.24 5.65
CA ILE A 198 2.36 16.55 5.76
C ILE A 198 3.39 17.66 5.61
N ALA A 199 4.55 17.56 6.26
CA ALA A 199 5.62 18.54 6.16
C ALA A 199 6.12 18.69 4.71
N SER A 200 6.37 17.58 4.03
CA SER A 200 6.79 17.54 2.63
C SER A 200 5.75 18.17 1.69
N LEU A 201 4.47 17.84 1.84
CA LEU A 201 3.40 18.38 1.01
C LEU A 201 3.18 19.88 1.23
N ARG A 202 3.38 20.39 2.44
CA ARG A 202 3.33 21.83 2.75
C ARG A 202 4.48 22.59 2.10
N SER A 203 5.71 22.08 2.21
CA SER A 203 6.89 22.72 1.60
C SER A 203 6.80 22.76 0.07
N SER A 204 6.32 21.71 -0.57
CA SER A 204 6.09 21.67 -2.02
C SER A 204 5.05 22.72 -2.48
N ARG A 205 3.99 22.94 -1.69
CA ARG A 205 3.00 23.98 -1.99
C ARG A 205 3.58 25.39 -1.88
N SER A 206 4.41 25.65 -0.87
CA SER A 206 5.07 26.95 -0.68
C SER A 206 6.06 27.26 -1.81
N ALA A 207 6.79 26.25 -2.28
CA ALA A 207 7.73 26.41 -3.40
C ALA A 207 7.01 26.73 -4.74
N THR A 208 5.84 26.13 -4.96
CA THR A 208 5.04 26.39 -6.18
C THR A 208 4.30 27.72 -6.14
N ALA A 209 4.06 28.29 -4.94
CA ALA A 209 3.37 29.56 -4.73
C ALA A 209 4.32 30.78 -4.74
N ALA A 210 5.64 30.58 -4.78
CA ALA A 210 6.61 31.68 -4.86
C ALA A 210 6.53 32.34 -6.25
N PRO A 211 6.28 33.67 -6.37
CA PRO A 211 6.25 34.35 -7.65
C PRO A 211 7.65 34.27 -8.28
N LEU A 212 7.68 33.98 -9.59
CA LEU A 212 8.89 34.16 -10.41
C LEU A 212 9.28 35.64 -10.30
N SER A 213 10.43 35.92 -9.68
CA SER A 213 10.98 37.25 -9.64
C SER A 213 11.19 37.73 -11.10
N PRO A 214 10.65 38.89 -11.51
CA PRO A 214 10.94 39.41 -12.83
C PRO A 214 12.41 39.82 -12.89
N SER A 215 13.12 39.19 -13.82
CA SER A 215 14.50 39.55 -14.23
C SER A 215 14.47 40.79 -15.13
#